data_7b153204661ab56ca9502ab189b1408e
#
_entry.id   7b153204661ab56ca9502ab189b1408e
#
_cell.length_a   1.000
_cell.length_b   1.000
_cell.length_c   1.000
_cell.angle_alpha   90.00
_cell.angle_beta   90.00
_cell.angle_gamma   90.00
#
_symmetry.space_group_name_H-M   'P 1'
#
loop_
_entity.id
_entity.type
_entity.pdbx_description
1 polymer ?
#
loop_
_entity_poly.entity_id
_entity_poly.type
_entity_poly.pdbx_seq_one_letter_code
_entity_poly.pdbx_strand_id
1 'polypeptide(L)'
;MAVWAYDLFEIPEDPAADAAFRRFHASVESYWPPERALVTRRYADLLFPFEEISVPPVPMTAAWSLERVLGYLSTWSAVRAFVKATGEDPVAAHAPNLAAAWGDAGAEKTIVWPLVLRAGRIA
;
A
#
# COMPACT_ATOMS: atom_id res chain seq x y z
N MET A 1 0.10 9.52 23.39
CA MET A 1 0.46 9.91 22.01
C MET A 1 0.57 8.67 21.13
N ALA A 2 -0.04 8.70 19.98
CA ALA A 2 0.11 7.63 19.00
C ALA A 2 0.27 8.22 17.61
N VAL A 3 1.13 7.62 16.79
CA VAL A 3 1.26 7.88 15.36
C VAL A 3 1.06 6.57 14.63
N TRP A 4 0.26 6.60 13.57
CA TRP A 4 -0.07 5.39 12.84
C TRP A 4 -0.35 5.67 11.36
N ALA A 5 -0.07 4.68 10.55
CA ALA A 5 -0.40 4.65 9.13
C ALA A 5 -0.45 3.20 8.65
N TYR A 6 -0.88 2.98 7.44
CA TYR A 6 -0.76 1.68 6.79
C TYR A 6 0.25 1.77 5.63
N ASP A 7 0.97 0.70 5.43
CA ASP A 7 1.95 0.55 4.36
C ASP A 7 1.32 -0.12 3.13
N LEU A 8 2.13 -0.44 2.13
CA LEU A 8 1.71 -1.14 0.93
C LEU A 8 0.97 -2.43 1.28
N PHE A 9 -0.15 -2.67 0.60
CA PHE A 9 -0.95 -3.86 0.84
C PHE A 9 -0.27 -5.13 0.33
N GLU A 10 -0.73 -6.26 0.85
CA GLU A 10 -0.32 -7.60 0.46
C GLU A 10 -1.55 -8.44 0.11
N ILE A 11 -1.35 -9.46 -0.72
CA ILE A 11 -2.38 -10.46 -1.06
C ILE A 11 -1.82 -11.84 -0.66
N PRO A 12 -1.89 -12.21 0.64
CA PRO A 12 -1.19 -13.40 1.14
C PRO A 12 -1.69 -14.71 0.54
N GLU A 13 -2.97 -14.78 0.18
CA GLU A 13 -3.58 -16.00 -0.36
C GLU A 13 -3.27 -16.24 -1.84
N ASP A 14 -2.73 -15.24 -2.53
CA ASP A 14 -2.42 -15.35 -3.97
C ASP A 14 -1.04 -14.72 -4.26
N PRO A 15 0.04 -15.51 -4.17
CA PRO A 15 1.39 -15.00 -4.42
C PRO A 15 1.60 -14.45 -5.83
N ALA A 16 0.91 -14.99 -6.84
CA ALA A 16 1.03 -14.50 -8.21
C ALA A 16 0.42 -13.11 -8.37
N ALA A 17 -0.76 -12.89 -7.81
CA ALA A 17 -1.39 -11.58 -7.79
C ALA A 17 -0.55 -10.59 -6.98
N ASP A 18 -0.07 -10.98 -5.80
CA ASP A 18 0.80 -10.15 -4.96
C ASP A 18 2.06 -9.70 -5.73
N ALA A 19 2.73 -10.62 -6.40
CA ALA A 19 3.91 -10.31 -7.21
C ALA A 19 3.60 -9.33 -8.35
N ALA A 20 2.46 -9.49 -9.01
CA ALA A 20 2.04 -8.58 -10.09
C ALA A 20 1.81 -7.15 -9.56
N PHE A 21 1.18 -7.01 -8.40
CA PHE A 21 0.98 -5.69 -7.78
C PHE A 21 2.29 -5.08 -7.29
N ARG A 22 3.24 -5.86 -6.83
CA ARG A 22 4.55 -5.36 -6.47
C ARG A 22 5.32 -4.85 -7.67
N ARG A 23 5.22 -5.52 -8.82
CA ARG A 23 5.78 -5.01 -10.09
C ARG A 23 5.13 -3.69 -10.51
N PHE A 24 3.81 -3.59 -10.36
CA PHE A 24 3.10 -2.33 -10.59
C PHE A 24 3.64 -1.23 -9.67
N HIS A 25 3.75 -1.50 -8.38
CA HIS A 25 4.26 -0.54 -7.41
C HIS A 25 5.66 -0.06 -7.79
N ALA A 26 6.54 -0.98 -8.20
CA ALA A 26 7.90 -0.62 -8.63
C ALA A 26 7.90 0.39 -9.78
N SER A 27 6.90 0.34 -10.67
CA SER A 27 6.80 1.27 -11.79
C SER A 27 6.47 2.71 -11.40
N VAL A 28 5.85 2.90 -10.23
CA VAL A 28 5.43 4.23 -9.74
C VAL A 28 6.15 4.65 -8.46
N GLU A 29 7.04 3.81 -7.95
CA GLU A 29 7.68 3.98 -6.64
C GLU A 29 8.41 5.31 -6.51
N SER A 30 9.11 5.74 -7.54
CA SER A 30 9.86 7.00 -7.53
C SER A 30 8.98 8.26 -7.51
N TYR A 31 7.68 8.11 -7.72
CA TYR A 31 6.71 9.20 -7.72
C TYR A 31 6.03 9.42 -6.37
N TRP A 32 6.33 8.58 -5.38
CA TRP A 32 5.85 8.83 -4.03
C TRP A 32 6.50 10.09 -3.44
N PRO A 33 5.77 10.88 -2.62
CA PRO A 33 6.37 11.98 -1.88
C PRO A 33 7.49 11.47 -0.97
N PRO A 34 8.54 12.29 -0.68
CA PRO A 34 9.63 11.90 0.21
C PRO A 34 9.17 11.45 1.61
N GLU A 35 8.07 12.03 2.10
CA GLU A 35 7.48 11.72 3.41
C GLU A 35 7.00 10.27 3.50
N ARG A 36 6.75 9.63 2.36
CA ARG A 36 6.39 8.22 2.31
C ARG A 36 7.45 7.34 2.97
N ALA A 37 8.70 7.75 2.95
CA ALA A 37 9.79 7.03 3.58
C ALA A 37 9.60 6.86 5.10
N LEU A 38 8.93 7.81 5.76
CA LEU A 38 8.61 7.71 7.19
C LEU A 38 7.76 6.47 7.47
N VAL A 39 6.76 6.21 6.64
CA VAL A 39 5.87 5.04 6.77
C VAL A 39 6.63 3.76 6.39
N THR A 40 7.34 3.76 5.28
CA THR A 40 8.11 2.61 4.80
C THR A 40 9.13 2.16 5.84
N ARG A 41 9.74 3.10 6.55
CA ARG A 41 10.67 2.84 7.66
C ARG A 41 9.98 2.70 9.01
N ARG A 42 8.65 2.55 9.02
CA ARG A 42 7.83 2.31 10.20
C ARG A 42 8.01 3.36 11.28
N TYR A 43 8.15 4.61 10.86
CA TYR A 43 8.40 5.77 11.74
C TYR A 43 9.68 5.65 12.58
N ALA A 44 10.63 4.80 12.20
CA ALA A 44 11.88 4.63 12.94
C ALA A 44 12.70 5.93 13.05
N ASP A 45 12.63 6.77 12.03
CA ASP A 45 13.36 8.03 11.98
C ASP A 45 12.59 9.20 12.62
N LEU A 46 11.36 8.98 13.03
CA LEU A 46 10.55 10.00 13.67
C LEU A 46 11.00 10.22 15.11
N LEU A 47 11.27 11.47 15.49
CA LEU A 47 11.53 11.81 16.88
C LEU A 47 10.27 11.55 17.70
N PHE A 48 10.37 10.63 18.68
CA PHE A 48 9.25 10.22 19.50
C PHE A 48 9.65 10.35 20.98
N PRO A 49 9.48 11.54 21.60
CA PRO A 49 9.99 11.85 22.94
C PRO A 49 9.10 11.31 24.07
N PHE A 50 8.44 10.19 23.85
CA PHE A 50 7.55 9.57 24.81
C PHE A 50 8.04 8.18 25.19
N GLU A 51 7.71 7.72 26.38
CA GLU A 51 7.95 6.34 26.76
C GLU A 51 7.10 5.43 25.89
N GLU A 52 7.72 4.70 24.97
CA GLU A 52 7.00 3.80 24.06
C GLU A 52 6.38 2.63 24.79
N ILE A 53 5.15 2.30 24.42
CA ILE A 53 4.45 1.12 24.87
C ILE A 53 4.36 0.12 23.73
N SER A 54 4.49 -1.17 24.07
CA SER A 54 4.33 -2.24 23.11
C SER A 54 2.86 -2.37 22.71
N VAL A 55 2.61 -2.40 21.40
CA VAL A 55 1.27 -2.56 20.85
C VAL A 55 1.25 -3.83 20.01
N PRO A 56 0.28 -4.75 20.20
CA PRO A 56 0.18 -5.92 19.36
C PRO A 56 -0.10 -5.53 17.90
N PRO A 57 0.38 -6.32 16.91
CA PRO A 57 0.06 -6.08 15.51
C PRO A 57 -1.45 -6.10 15.27
N VAL A 58 -1.96 -5.08 14.59
CA VAL A 58 -3.37 -5.01 14.22
C VAL A 58 -3.44 -5.02 12.69
N PRO A 59 -3.88 -6.12 12.05
CA PRO A 59 -4.03 -6.15 10.61
C PRO A 59 -5.27 -5.36 10.18
N MET A 60 -5.13 -4.61 9.10
CA MET A 60 -6.26 -4.01 8.40
C MET A 60 -6.53 -4.85 7.16
N THR A 61 -7.72 -5.39 7.02
CA THR A 61 -8.07 -6.30 5.95
C THR A 61 -9.35 -5.90 5.24
N ALA A 62 -9.46 -6.28 3.97
CA ALA A 62 -10.69 -6.15 3.20
C ALA A 62 -10.75 -7.27 2.15
N ALA A 63 -11.96 -7.66 1.77
CA ALA A 63 -12.19 -8.58 0.66
C ALA A 63 -12.59 -7.75 -0.57
N TRP A 64 -11.72 -7.73 -1.59
CA TRP A 64 -11.93 -6.89 -2.78
C TRP A 64 -11.83 -7.70 -4.06
N SER A 65 -12.63 -7.30 -5.04
CA SER A 65 -12.49 -7.74 -6.43
C SER A 65 -11.32 -7.01 -7.11
N LEU A 66 -10.92 -7.50 -8.28
CA LEU A 66 -9.89 -6.83 -9.07
C LEU A 66 -10.28 -5.38 -9.39
N GLU A 67 -11.51 -5.14 -9.79
CA GLU A 67 -11.99 -3.79 -10.09
C GLU A 67 -11.79 -2.82 -8.92
N ARG A 68 -12.09 -3.28 -7.71
CA ARG A 68 -11.89 -2.49 -6.50
C ARG A 68 -10.43 -2.16 -6.25
N VAL A 69 -9.55 -3.15 -6.43
CA VAL A 69 -8.11 -2.93 -6.26
C VAL A 69 -7.60 -1.94 -7.31
N LEU A 70 -7.97 -2.08 -8.57
CA LEU A 70 -7.57 -1.14 -9.62
C LEU A 70 -8.05 0.29 -9.34
N GLY A 71 -9.29 0.43 -8.86
CA GLY A 71 -9.82 1.73 -8.43
C GLY A 71 -9.02 2.34 -7.29
N TYR A 72 -8.64 1.52 -6.32
CA TYR A 72 -7.79 1.95 -5.21
C TYR A 72 -6.41 2.43 -5.69
N LEU A 73 -5.75 1.70 -6.58
CA LEU A 73 -4.46 2.11 -7.16
C LEU A 73 -4.56 3.47 -7.85
N SER A 74 -5.66 3.72 -8.53
CA SER A 74 -5.88 5.00 -9.22
C SER A 74 -5.98 6.19 -8.27
N THR A 75 -6.22 5.96 -6.99
CA THR A 75 -6.26 7.03 -5.97
C THR A 75 -4.89 7.38 -5.40
N TRP A 76 -3.86 6.58 -5.67
CA TRP A 76 -2.53 6.82 -5.12
C TRP A 76 -1.94 8.13 -5.63
N SER A 77 -1.33 8.89 -4.73
CA SER A 77 -0.64 10.13 -5.10
C SER A 77 0.53 9.87 -6.06
N ALA A 78 1.22 8.73 -5.91
CA ALA A 78 2.28 8.33 -6.84
C ALA A 78 1.75 8.10 -8.25
N VAL A 79 0.56 7.51 -8.40
CA VAL A 79 -0.08 7.31 -9.70
C VAL A 79 -0.47 8.65 -10.32
N ARG A 80 -1.04 9.55 -9.54
CA ARG A 80 -1.39 10.90 -10.03
C ARG A 80 -0.17 11.68 -10.46
N ALA A 81 0.92 11.60 -9.71
CA ALA A 81 2.18 12.23 -10.07
C ALA A 81 2.77 11.64 -11.35
N PHE A 82 2.69 10.33 -11.52
CA PHE A 82 3.12 9.64 -12.73
C PHE A 82 2.33 10.13 -13.96
N VAL A 83 1.01 10.19 -13.86
CA VAL A 83 0.14 10.69 -14.95
C VAL A 83 0.49 12.13 -15.30
N LYS A 84 0.69 12.97 -14.31
CA LYS A 84 1.07 14.36 -14.51
C LYS A 84 2.42 14.51 -15.22
N ALA A 85 3.38 13.66 -14.90
CA ALA A 85 4.72 13.72 -15.45
C ALA A 85 4.82 13.12 -16.86
N THR A 86 4.08 12.05 -17.15
CA THR A 86 4.23 11.28 -18.39
C THR A 86 3.04 11.40 -19.34
N GLY A 87 1.88 11.80 -18.86
CA GLY A 87 0.63 11.79 -19.64
C GLY A 87 0.03 10.39 -19.81
N GLU A 88 0.64 9.36 -19.25
CA GLU A 88 0.20 7.96 -19.35
C GLU A 88 -0.45 7.49 -18.06
N ASP A 89 -1.43 6.58 -18.16
CA ASP A 89 -2.07 5.96 -17.01
C ASP A 89 -1.39 4.61 -16.71
N PRO A 90 -0.61 4.50 -15.62
CA PRO A 90 0.09 3.27 -15.30
C PRO A 90 -0.85 2.15 -14.87
N VAL A 91 -2.02 2.47 -14.32
CA VAL A 91 -3.02 1.46 -13.95
C VAL A 91 -3.59 0.82 -15.21
N ALA A 92 -3.97 1.60 -16.20
CA ALA A 92 -4.46 1.09 -17.48
C ALA A 92 -3.39 0.26 -18.22
N ALA A 93 -2.14 0.70 -18.18
CA ALA A 93 -1.03 0.00 -18.82
C ALA A 93 -0.76 -1.39 -18.18
N HIS A 94 -0.92 -1.51 -16.87
CA HIS A 94 -0.68 -2.75 -16.14
C HIS A 94 -1.91 -3.62 -15.96
N ALA A 95 -3.11 -3.08 -16.24
CA ALA A 95 -4.37 -3.81 -16.02
C ALA A 95 -4.41 -5.20 -16.68
N PRO A 96 -3.95 -5.41 -17.92
CA PRO A 96 -3.94 -6.74 -18.52
C PRO A 96 -3.08 -7.75 -17.74
N ASN A 97 -1.91 -7.35 -17.28
CA ASN A 97 -1.02 -8.22 -16.51
C ASN A 97 -1.59 -8.52 -15.12
N LEU A 98 -2.19 -7.52 -14.48
CA LEU A 98 -2.85 -7.68 -13.19
C LEU A 98 -4.05 -8.61 -13.31
N ALA A 99 -4.84 -8.46 -14.37
CA ALA A 99 -5.98 -9.34 -14.64
C ALA A 99 -5.55 -10.79 -14.88
N ALA A 100 -4.48 -11.01 -15.64
CA ALA A 100 -3.95 -12.33 -15.89
C ALA A 100 -3.49 -13.02 -14.58
N ALA A 101 -2.83 -12.28 -13.70
CA ALA A 101 -2.39 -12.79 -12.40
C ALA A 101 -3.55 -13.02 -11.44
N TRP A 102 -4.60 -12.21 -11.52
CA TRP A 102 -5.78 -12.34 -10.67
C TRP A 102 -6.62 -13.57 -11.00
N GLY A 103 -6.75 -13.89 -12.27
CA GLY A 103 -7.61 -14.97 -12.76
C GLY A 103 -9.04 -14.51 -12.95
N ASP A 104 -9.99 -15.03 -12.17
CA ASP A 104 -11.38 -14.60 -12.22
C ASP A 104 -11.53 -13.18 -11.64
N ALA A 105 -11.83 -12.21 -12.50
CA ALA A 105 -11.97 -10.81 -12.12
C ALA A 105 -13.09 -10.56 -11.11
N GLY A 106 -14.12 -11.40 -11.09
CA GLY A 106 -15.22 -11.32 -10.13
C GLY A 106 -14.90 -11.93 -8.78
N ALA A 107 -13.82 -12.71 -8.68
CA ALA A 107 -13.42 -13.29 -7.40
C ALA A 107 -12.86 -12.22 -6.46
N GLU A 108 -13.30 -12.27 -5.21
CA GLU A 108 -12.75 -11.41 -4.16
C GLU A 108 -11.56 -12.09 -3.49
N LYS A 109 -10.54 -11.32 -3.20
CA LYS A 109 -9.35 -11.79 -2.48
C LYS A 109 -9.14 -10.95 -1.23
N THR A 110 -8.55 -11.54 -0.21
CA THR A 110 -8.22 -10.82 1.03
C THR A 110 -7.02 -9.93 0.79
N ILE A 111 -7.25 -8.64 0.96
CA ILE A 111 -6.21 -7.61 0.92
C ILE A 111 -5.83 -7.27 2.36
N VAL A 112 -4.54 -7.25 2.66
CA VAL A 112 -4.02 -6.97 3.99
C VAL A 112 -3.09 -5.77 3.93
N TRP A 113 -3.35 -4.78 4.78
CA TRP A 113 -2.44 -3.63 4.94
C TRP A 113 -1.69 -3.79 6.26
N PRO A 114 -0.34 -3.87 6.23
CA PRO A 114 0.44 -3.76 7.45
C PRO A 114 0.21 -2.40 8.11
N LEU A 115 -0.18 -2.40 9.38
CA LEU A 115 -0.34 -1.18 10.15
C LEU A 115 0.99 -0.83 10.81
N VAL A 116 1.44 0.41 10.60
CA VAL A 116 2.59 0.98 11.28
C VAL A 116 2.06 1.83 12.43
N LEU A 117 2.47 1.51 13.67
CA LEU A 117 1.97 2.19 14.85
C LEU A 117 3.10 2.36 15.87
N ARG A 118 3.24 3.59 16.37
CA ARG A 118 4.04 3.88 17.57
C ARG A 118 3.15 4.59 18.58
N ALA A 119 3.14 4.10 19.78
CA ALA A 119 2.38 4.67 20.88
C ALA A 119 3.27 4.89 22.10
N GLY A 120 3.00 5.93 22.85
CA GLY A 120 3.76 6.27 24.03
C GLY A 120 2.93 6.99 25.07
N ARG A 121 3.40 6.95 26.30
CA ARG A 121 2.76 7.65 27.41
C ARG A 121 3.15 9.10 27.42
N ILE A 122 2.18 9.95 27.64
CA ILE A 122 2.41 11.36 27.96
C ILE A 122 2.61 11.42 29.47
N ALA A 123 3.76 11.89 29.85
CA ALA A 123 4.11 11.98 31.28
C ALA A 123 3.26 12.99 32.04
#